data_aa0f68635afbe2e4e5477ce565133e4a
#
_entry.id   aa0f68635afbe2e4e5477ce565133e4a
#
_cell.length_a   1.000
_cell.length_b   1.000
_cell.length_c   1.000
_cell.angle_alpha   90.00
_cell.angle_beta   90.00
_cell.angle_gamma   90.00
#
_symmetry.space_group_name_H-M   'P 1'
#
loop_
_entity.id
_entity.type
_entity.pdbx_description
1 polymer ?
#
loop_
_entity_poly.entity_id
_entity_poly.type
_entity_poly.pdbx_seq_one_letter_code
_entity_poly.pdbx_strand_id
1 'polypeptide(L)'
;MNISLLKSFVQGCILAIVAALFFNISSLANNDTYNDQRSAKTSAIVLNNNLNVLPLINIDQMTIASVNIGFNYSTAFDSILNKYQKVSSWDVKNYRDSSSLNVLRDDLRFYNTLIIQLSDVTITDQEVIAFIKEAQTTKQVIVAFFGTGKTLYQLDDIKSPIIFCEQNSLMGAKYVAQLIFGGVATKDVLKKSHSPVYQVGLGDVIKKIRLGYTDPTALTIDTLCLQQIDTIALEAIRQKATPSAVVLVVKDGQVIYNKAFGAHTYGGKSTKIDDIYDLASVTKIAATTLAVMRLIEKEKINLNAPLKNYIGRTRGTNKSTLTIRELMLHQAGLIPYIPFYKKLVPTDYATTANDTFTVKVTDHFYLRKNYLEDVMWPQMLKSPLYSRGKYVYSDLSMNYIKEVIEDVSGKRLDKYLTSEFYQPLGMKRTSFNPREHFNPDQIVPTENDTLFRKTLLLG
;
A
#
# COMPACT_ATOMS: atom_id res chain seq x y z
N MET A 1 -18.58 10.54 -27.66
CA MET A 1 -17.27 11.25 -27.57
C MET A 1 -16.19 10.26 -27.97
N ASN A 2 -15.29 10.64 -28.85
CA ASN A 2 -14.41 9.69 -29.57
C ASN A 2 -13.31 9.16 -28.62
N ILE A 3 -13.30 7.85 -28.35
CA ILE A 3 -12.35 7.16 -27.47
C ILE A 3 -10.88 7.43 -27.84
N SER A 4 -10.61 7.76 -29.11
CA SER A 4 -9.27 8.12 -29.59
C SER A 4 -8.77 9.46 -29.03
N LEU A 5 -9.64 10.44 -28.83
CA LEU A 5 -9.32 11.74 -28.24
C LEU A 5 -9.04 11.63 -26.73
N LEU A 6 -9.76 10.75 -26.03
CA LEU A 6 -9.53 10.51 -24.59
C LEU A 6 -8.18 9.79 -24.34
N LYS A 7 -7.82 8.81 -25.19
CA LYS A 7 -6.51 8.14 -25.12
C LYS A 7 -5.35 9.10 -25.39
N SER A 8 -5.50 9.98 -26.38
CA SER A 8 -4.47 10.97 -26.71
C SER A 8 -4.30 12.03 -25.61
N PHE A 9 -5.41 12.43 -24.97
CA PHE A 9 -5.41 13.40 -23.86
C PHE A 9 -4.76 12.83 -22.60
N VAL A 10 -5.11 11.59 -22.19
CA VAL A 10 -4.53 10.93 -21.01
C VAL A 10 -3.04 10.61 -21.22
N GLN A 11 -2.63 10.16 -22.40
CA GLN A 11 -1.21 9.97 -22.74
C GLN A 11 -0.45 11.31 -22.78
N GLY A 12 -1.05 12.36 -23.31
CA GLY A 12 -0.49 13.70 -23.32
C GLY A 12 -0.30 14.29 -21.92
N CYS A 13 -1.27 14.10 -21.02
CA CYS A 13 -1.17 14.56 -19.62
C CYS A 13 -0.11 13.80 -18.83
N ILE A 14 -0.01 12.48 -19.01
CA ILE A 14 1.02 11.67 -18.31
C ILE A 14 2.42 12.03 -18.81
N LEU A 15 2.60 12.21 -20.13
CA LEU A 15 3.89 12.66 -20.69
C LEU A 15 4.25 14.09 -20.27
N ALA A 16 3.28 15.01 -20.19
CA ALA A 16 3.50 16.38 -19.75
C ALA A 16 3.91 16.47 -18.28
N ILE A 17 3.30 15.65 -17.40
CA ILE A 17 3.66 15.57 -15.98
C ILE A 17 5.08 15.00 -15.83
N VAL A 18 5.40 13.94 -16.55
CA VAL A 18 6.74 13.34 -16.53
C VAL A 18 7.78 14.30 -17.10
N ALA A 19 7.50 14.98 -18.22
CA ALA A 19 8.40 15.97 -18.81
C ALA A 19 8.59 17.21 -17.92
N ALA A 20 7.53 17.74 -17.29
CA ALA A 20 7.63 18.89 -16.40
C ALA A 20 8.45 18.57 -15.14
N LEU A 21 8.38 17.33 -14.63
CA LEU A 21 9.22 16.86 -13.52
C LEU A 21 10.69 16.72 -13.91
N PHE A 22 11.01 16.34 -15.16
CA PHE A 22 12.39 16.22 -15.64
C PHE A 22 13.04 17.57 -16.03
N PHE A 23 12.29 18.53 -16.56
CA PHE A 23 12.83 19.83 -17.01
C PHE A 23 13.17 20.78 -15.84
N ASN A 24 12.53 20.66 -14.67
CA ASN A 24 12.86 21.49 -13.50
C ASN A 24 14.06 21.00 -12.68
N ILE A 25 14.55 19.78 -12.93
CA ILE A 25 15.72 19.22 -12.19
C ILE A 25 17.05 19.83 -12.69
N SER A 26 17.09 20.33 -13.93
CA SER A 26 18.34 20.84 -14.53
C SER A 26 18.65 22.32 -14.25
N SER A 27 17.74 23.10 -13.68
CA SER A 27 17.95 24.54 -13.43
C SER A 27 18.31 24.94 -11.99
N LEU A 28 18.43 23.98 -11.05
CA LEU A 28 18.68 24.24 -9.63
C LEU A 28 20.09 23.84 -9.14
N ALA A 29 21.05 23.71 -10.04
CA ALA A 29 22.43 23.34 -9.70
C ALA A 29 23.32 24.55 -9.35
N ASN A 30 22.82 25.63 -8.75
CA ASN A 30 23.67 26.69 -8.21
C ASN A 30 22.94 27.47 -7.11
N ASN A 31 23.07 27.02 -5.87
CA ASN A 31 22.99 27.91 -4.70
C ASN A 31 23.58 27.22 -3.45
N ASP A 32 24.85 27.45 -3.23
CA ASP A 32 25.61 27.02 -2.03
C ASP A 32 25.19 27.73 -0.72
N THR A 33 24.12 28.48 -0.70
CA THR A 33 23.65 29.23 0.48
C THR A 33 22.49 28.57 1.26
N TYR A 34 22.08 27.35 0.88
CA TYR A 34 21.00 26.61 1.59
C TYR A 34 21.49 25.55 2.58
N ASN A 35 22.78 25.50 2.85
CA ASN A 35 23.35 24.44 3.72
C ASN A 35 23.22 24.69 5.24
N ASP A 36 22.70 25.82 5.68
CA ASP A 36 22.64 26.17 7.13
C ASP A 36 21.28 25.94 7.80
N GLN A 37 20.25 25.48 7.06
CA GLN A 37 18.96 25.03 7.63
C GLN A 37 18.70 23.54 7.46
N ARG A 38 19.69 22.69 7.36
CA ARG A 38 19.53 21.29 7.74
C ARG A 38 19.25 21.30 9.23
N SER A 39 17.96 21.40 9.57
CA SER A 39 17.44 21.20 10.92
C SER A 39 18.26 20.15 11.63
N ALA A 40 18.74 20.45 12.83
CA ALA A 40 19.46 19.51 13.67
C ALA A 40 18.78 18.15 13.52
N LYS A 41 19.55 17.15 13.03
CA LYS A 41 19.03 15.83 12.67
C LYS A 41 18.19 15.32 13.83
N THR A 42 16.89 15.19 13.63
CA THR A 42 16.00 14.67 14.67
C THR A 42 16.48 13.27 15.03
N SER A 43 16.78 13.06 16.29
CA SER A 43 17.38 11.86 16.82
C SER A 43 16.48 11.27 17.89
N ALA A 44 16.32 9.96 17.88
CA ALA A 44 15.67 9.24 18.95
C ALA A 44 16.39 7.91 19.18
N ILE A 45 16.52 7.56 20.45
CA ILE A 45 17.24 6.39 20.92
C ILE A 45 16.21 5.37 21.38
N VAL A 46 16.35 4.12 20.94
CA VAL A 46 15.47 3.03 21.37
C VAL A 46 16.19 2.24 22.46
N LEU A 47 15.51 2.00 23.56
CA LEU A 47 15.97 1.28 24.73
C LEU A 47 15.01 0.12 25.02
N ASN A 48 15.50 -0.94 25.66
CA ASN A 48 14.72 -2.09 26.10
C ASN A 48 14.01 -2.85 24.97
N ASN A 49 14.52 -2.83 23.74
CA ASN A 49 13.90 -3.57 22.62
C ASN A 49 14.40 -5.02 22.51
N ASN A 50 14.73 -5.66 23.61
CA ASN A 50 15.34 -7.00 23.68
C ASN A 50 14.47 -8.10 23.02
N LEU A 51 13.16 -7.92 22.96
CA LEU A 51 12.20 -8.86 22.33
C LEU A 51 11.91 -8.49 20.86
N ASN A 52 12.62 -7.53 20.28
CA ASN A 52 12.38 -7.04 18.93
C ASN A 52 10.93 -6.62 18.67
N VAL A 53 10.30 -5.96 19.64
CA VAL A 53 8.94 -5.43 19.53
C VAL A 53 8.87 -4.33 18.48
N LEU A 54 9.89 -3.49 18.42
CA LEU A 54 10.01 -2.42 17.43
C LEU A 54 10.95 -2.81 16.29
N PRO A 55 10.64 -2.45 15.04
CA PRO A 55 9.40 -1.77 14.63
C PRO A 55 8.20 -2.74 14.65
N LEU A 56 6.99 -2.23 14.93
CA LEU A 56 5.77 -3.04 14.93
C LEU A 56 5.53 -3.69 13.56
N ILE A 57 5.38 -5.02 13.50
CA ILE A 57 5.32 -5.78 12.24
C ILE A 57 3.87 -6.09 11.84
N ASN A 58 3.16 -6.90 12.58
CA ASN A 58 1.81 -7.39 12.25
C ASN A 58 0.71 -6.43 12.72
N ILE A 59 0.79 -5.18 12.24
CA ILE A 59 -0.05 -4.08 12.73
C ILE A 59 -1.55 -4.28 12.51
N ASP A 60 -1.95 -5.07 11.52
CA ASP A 60 -3.34 -5.41 11.23
C ASP A 60 -4.01 -6.30 12.30
N GLN A 61 -3.22 -7.00 13.10
CA GLN A 61 -3.69 -7.81 14.23
C GLN A 61 -3.73 -7.01 15.54
N MET A 62 -3.31 -5.74 15.50
CA MET A 62 -3.21 -4.89 16.67
C MET A 62 -4.41 -3.95 16.79
N THR A 63 -4.94 -3.87 18.01
CA THR A 63 -5.84 -2.82 18.45
C THR A 63 -5.00 -1.85 19.28
N ILE A 64 -4.71 -0.67 18.71
CA ILE A 64 -3.71 0.25 19.29
C ILE A 64 -4.41 1.44 19.94
N ALA A 65 -4.06 1.72 21.18
CA ALA A 65 -4.38 2.97 21.86
C ALA A 65 -3.11 3.81 22.04
N SER A 66 -3.19 5.09 21.74
CA SER A 66 -2.19 6.10 22.05
C SER A 66 -2.66 6.89 23.27
N VAL A 67 -1.88 6.84 24.34
CA VAL A 67 -2.21 7.45 25.63
C VAL A 67 -1.29 8.65 25.88
N ASN A 68 -1.85 9.83 25.82
CA ASN A 68 -1.13 11.06 26.12
C ASN A 68 -1.11 11.33 27.63
N ILE A 69 0.08 11.38 28.21
CA ILE A 69 0.30 11.77 29.61
C ILE A 69 1.14 13.08 29.64
N GLY A 70 0.51 14.17 29.22
CA GLY A 70 1.09 15.51 29.28
C GLY A 70 2.16 15.85 28.26
N PHE A 71 2.17 15.18 27.11
CA PHE A 71 2.98 15.56 25.96
C PHE A 71 2.23 16.57 25.08
N ASN A 72 2.89 17.69 24.75
CA ASN A 72 2.23 18.82 24.10
C ASN A 72 1.92 18.62 22.61
N TYR A 73 2.67 17.73 21.92
CA TYR A 73 2.56 17.50 20.48
C TYR A 73 1.84 16.19 20.15
N SER A 74 0.98 15.70 21.06
CA SER A 74 0.24 14.46 20.93
C SER A 74 -0.59 14.38 19.65
N THR A 75 -1.30 15.44 19.28
CA THR A 75 -2.10 15.49 18.04
C THR A 75 -1.25 15.22 16.80
N ALA A 76 -0.06 15.80 16.73
CA ALA A 76 0.84 15.59 15.61
C ALA A 76 1.43 14.17 15.61
N PHE A 77 1.74 13.64 16.79
CA PHE A 77 2.19 12.28 17.00
C PHE A 77 1.12 11.28 16.50
N ASP A 78 -0.11 11.39 16.98
CA ASP A 78 -1.24 10.53 16.63
C ASP A 78 -1.61 10.64 15.15
N SER A 79 -1.51 11.84 14.56
CA SER A 79 -1.72 12.04 13.12
C SER A 79 -0.76 11.20 12.27
N ILE A 80 0.48 11.03 12.71
CA ILE A 80 1.46 10.17 12.02
C ILE A 80 1.19 8.69 12.29
N LEU A 81 0.87 8.29 13.53
CA LEU A 81 0.49 6.92 13.84
C LEU A 81 -0.66 6.44 12.94
N ASN A 82 -1.69 7.28 12.79
CA ASN A 82 -2.87 6.99 11.97
C ASN A 82 -2.59 6.90 10.45
N LYS A 83 -1.41 7.29 9.99
CA LYS A 83 -0.99 7.02 8.60
C LYS A 83 -0.55 5.57 8.38
N TYR A 84 -0.20 4.85 9.44
CA TYR A 84 0.23 3.46 9.38
C TYR A 84 -0.88 2.48 9.77
N GLN A 85 -1.60 2.81 10.85
CA GLN A 85 -2.68 1.97 11.39
C GLN A 85 -3.67 2.87 12.15
N LYS A 86 -4.94 2.47 12.20
CA LYS A 86 -5.94 3.16 13.01
C LYS A 86 -5.54 3.06 14.49
N VAL A 87 -5.38 4.22 15.12
CA VAL A 87 -5.02 4.35 16.54
C VAL A 87 -6.07 5.18 17.24
N SER A 88 -6.54 4.72 18.40
CA SER A 88 -7.46 5.48 19.25
C SER A 88 -6.67 6.35 20.21
N SER A 89 -6.95 7.65 20.24
CA SER A 89 -6.24 8.63 21.06
C SER A 89 -6.96 8.84 22.40
N TRP A 90 -6.19 8.79 23.48
CA TRP A 90 -6.65 8.96 24.86
C TRP A 90 -5.78 10.02 25.55
N ASP A 91 -6.39 10.97 26.25
CA ASP A 91 -5.64 11.98 27.02
C ASP A 91 -5.99 11.83 28.51
N VAL A 92 -4.96 11.63 29.33
CA VAL A 92 -5.11 11.46 30.80
C VAL A 92 -5.77 12.68 31.45
N LYS A 93 -5.66 13.88 30.87
CA LYS A 93 -6.35 15.07 31.38
C LYS A 93 -7.87 14.86 31.55
N ASN A 94 -8.46 14.03 30.70
CA ASN A 94 -9.90 13.75 30.75
C ASN A 94 -10.29 12.85 31.95
N TYR A 95 -9.32 12.29 32.69
CA TYR A 95 -9.53 11.35 33.78
C TYR A 95 -9.10 11.88 35.16
N ARG A 96 -8.43 13.04 35.24
CA ARG A 96 -7.88 13.60 36.49
C ARG A 96 -8.93 14.01 37.53
N ASP A 97 -10.13 14.36 37.09
CA ASP A 97 -11.22 14.81 38.00
C ASP A 97 -12.04 13.64 38.58
N SER A 98 -11.86 12.43 38.08
CA SER A 98 -12.61 11.22 38.47
C SER A 98 -11.76 10.18 39.23
N SER A 99 -10.90 10.64 40.11
CA SER A 99 -10.14 9.78 41.05
C SER A 99 -9.62 8.48 40.49
N SER A 100 -8.75 8.54 39.54
CA SER A 100 -7.78 7.51 39.24
C SER A 100 -7.68 7.07 37.77
N LEU A 101 -6.48 6.75 37.35
CA LEU A 101 -6.17 6.01 36.14
C LEU A 101 -6.93 4.66 36.02
N ASN A 102 -7.74 4.27 37.01
CA ASN A 102 -8.56 3.05 36.99
C ASN A 102 -9.63 3.09 35.90
N VAL A 103 -10.32 4.24 35.72
CA VAL A 103 -11.30 4.39 34.63
C VAL A 103 -10.63 4.30 33.26
N LEU A 104 -9.45 4.91 33.12
CA LEU A 104 -8.67 4.77 31.89
C LEU A 104 -8.27 3.31 31.62
N ARG A 105 -7.90 2.54 32.67
CA ARG A 105 -7.59 1.10 32.53
C ARG A 105 -8.77 0.32 31.96
N ASP A 106 -9.98 0.58 32.45
CA ASP A 106 -11.20 -0.08 31.99
C ASP A 106 -11.49 0.24 30.53
N ASP A 107 -11.33 1.51 30.12
CA ASP A 107 -11.51 1.94 28.75
C ASP A 107 -10.47 1.31 27.82
N LEU A 108 -9.25 1.12 28.30
CA LEU A 108 -8.15 0.50 27.54
C LEU A 108 -8.22 -1.04 27.45
N ARG A 109 -9.17 -1.70 28.10
CA ARG A 109 -9.25 -3.18 28.14
C ARG A 109 -9.34 -3.84 26.77
N PHE A 110 -9.92 -3.16 25.77
CA PHE A 110 -10.11 -3.68 24.42
C PHE A 110 -8.90 -3.54 23.51
N TYR A 111 -7.85 -2.85 23.96
CA TYR A 111 -6.62 -2.66 23.20
C TYR A 111 -5.56 -3.66 23.64
N ASN A 112 -4.89 -4.28 22.67
CA ASN A 112 -3.77 -5.19 22.95
C ASN A 112 -2.40 -4.49 22.93
N THR A 113 -2.35 -3.28 22.39
CA THR A 113 -1.11 -2.48 22.24
C THR A 113 -1.36 -1.06 22.72
N LEU A 114 -0.48 -0.58 23.61
CA LEU A 114 -0.51 0.79 24.13
C LEU A 114 0.77 1.54 23.73
N ILE A 115 0.61 2.73 23.19
CA ILE A 115 1.70 3.66 22.94
C ILE A 115 1.51 4.82 23.92
N ILE A 116 2.39 4.90 24.93
CA ILE A 116 2.28 5.87 26.02
C ILE A 116 3.23 7.02 25.76
N GLN A 117 2.70 8.23 25.68
CA GLN A 117 3.44 9.47 25.45
C GLN A 117 3.73 10.17 26.76
N LEU A 118 4.99 10.37 27.10
CA LEU A 118 5.47 10.96 28.35
C LEU A 118 6.40 12.16 28.10
N SER A 119 6.48 13.03 29.10
CA SER A 119 7.48 14.10 29.17
C SER A 119 8.23 14.10 30.51
N ASP A 120 9.35 14.84 30.61
CA ASP A 120 10.13 14.97 31.85
C ASP A 120 9.26 15.39 33.07
N VAL A 121 8.16 16.12 32.85
CA VAL A 121 7.30 16.62 33.94
C VAL A 121 6.37 15.51 34.45
N THR A 122 5.79 14.75 33.54
CA THR A 122 4.73 13.79 33.89
C THR A 122 5.26 12.45 34.39
N ILE A 123 6.48 12.09 34.05
CA ILE A 123 7.13 10.85 34.47
C ILE A 123 7.47 10.84 35.97
N THR A 124 7.47 12.00 36.65
CA THR A 124 7.70 12.08 38.10
C THR A 124 6.52 11.62 38.94
N ASP A 125 5.35 11.45 38.32
CA ASP A 125 4.14 10.95 38.95
C ASP A 125 4.23 9.43 39.15
N GLN A 126 4.21 8.96 40.41
CA GLN A 126 4.32 7.54 40.74
C GLN A 126 3.11 6.71 40.26
N GLU A 127 1.94 7.31 40.13
CA GLU A 127 0.75 6.65 39.59
C GLU A 127 0.95 6.33 38.10
N VAL A 128 1.62 7.21 37.34
CA VAL A 128 1.97 6.98 35.94
C VAL A 128 2.93 5.80 35.80
N ILE A 129 3.97 5.73 36.65
CA ILE A 129 4.92 4.63 36.64
C ILE A 129 4.24 3.30 37.01
N ALA A 130 3.35 3.32 38.02
CA ALA A 130 2.57 2.16 38.43
C ALA A 130 1.65 1.68 37.29
N PHE A 131 0.97 2.59 36.60
CA PHE A 131 0.15 2.30 35.46
C PHE A 131 0.94 1.61 34.32
N ILE A 132 2.14 2.12 33.99
CA ILE A 132 2.97 1.51 32.93
C ILE A 132 3.43 0.11 33.38
N LYS A 133 3.89 -0.05 34.63
CA LYS A 133 4.32 -1.34 35.20
C LYS A 133 3.21 -2.39 35.13
N GLU A 134 2.00 -2.03 35.47
CA GLU A 134 0.83 -2.92 35.39
C GLU A 134 0.47 -3.23 33.92
N ALA A 135 0.35 -2.21 33.06
CA ALA A 135 -0.06 -2.38 31.68
C ALA A 135 0.87 -3.33 30.91
N GLN A 136 2.20 -3.27 31.12
CA GLN A 136 3.17 -4.13 30.44
C GLN A 136 3.06 -5.61 30.81
N THR A 137 2.32 -5.96 31.89
CA THR A 137 2.12 -7.37 32.28
C THR A 137 1.08 -8.08 31.41
N THR A 138 0.15 -7.33 30.83
CA THR A 138 -1.00 -7.88 30.07
C THR A 138 -1.10 -7.41 28.65
N LYS A 139 -0.39 -6.35 28.28
CA LYS A 139 -0.46 -5.69 26.97
C LYS A 139 0.94 -5.44 26.42
N GLN A 140 1.04 -5.31 25.11
CA GLN A 140 2.24 -4.78 24.48
C GLN A 140 2.27 -3.26 24.71
N VAL A 141 3.29 -2.79 25.46
CA VAL A 141 3.46 -1.37 25.76
C VAL A 141 4.69 -0.83 25.04
N ILE A 142 4.58 0.36 24.48
CA ILE A 142 5.69 1.17 23.94
C ILE A 142 5.64 2.51 24.65
N VAL A 143 6.76 2.96 25.20
CA VAL A 143 6.88 4.26 25.85
C VAL A 143 7.60 5.23 24.93
N ALA A 144 6.93 6.30 24.53
CA ALA A 144 7.52 7.43 23.82
C ALA A 144 7.81 8.55 24.82
N PHE A 145 9.10 8.73 25.18
CA PHE A 145 9.54 9.68 26.19
C PHE A 145 10.24 10.88 25.54
N PHE A 146 9.70 12.07 25.79
CA PHE A 146 10.19 13.34 25.24
C PHE A 146 10.71 14.27 26.32
N GLY A 147 11.98 14.65 26.23
CA GLY A 147 12.56 15.58 27.18
C GLY A 147 14.09 15.46 27.31
N THR A 148 14.64 16.10 28.34
CA THR A 148 16.09 16.19 28.58
C THR A 148 16.73 14.89 29.08
N GLY A 149 15.89 13.90 29.46
CA GLY A 149 16.30 12.64 30.06
C GLY A 149 16.77 12.76 31.52
N LYS A 150 16.57 13.91 32.18
CA LYS A 150 16.90 14.06 33.60
C LYS A 150 16.12 13.11 34.50
N THR A 151 14.92 12.70 34.07
CA THR A 151 13.99 11.84 34.78
C THR A 151 13.91 10.44 34.19
N LEU A 152 14.76 10.09 33.21
CA LEU A 152 14.75 8.78 32.53
C LEU A 152 14.96 7.62 33.55
N TYR A 153 15.69 7.85 34.65
CA TYR A 153 15.90 6.89 35.73
C TYR A 153 14.59 6.37 36.36
N GLN A 154 13.49 7.12 36.25
CA GLN A 154 12.17 6.67 36.75
C GLN A 154 11.65 5.46 35.96
N LEU A 155 12.18 5.20 34.77
CA LEU A 155 11.82 4.08 33.90
C LEU A 155 12.76 2.87 34.06
N ASP A 156 13.68 2.85 35.02
CA ASP A 156 14.68 1.77 35.21
C ASP A 156 14.03 0.38 35.34
N ASP A 157 12.85 0.31 35.95
CA ASP A 157 12.09 -0.95 36.13
C ASP A 157 11.17 -1.29 34.95
N ILE A 158 11.06 -0.44 33.93
CA ILE A 158 10.21 -0.67 32.78
C ILE A 158 10.91 -1.61 31.80
N LYS A 159 10.24 -2.72 31.45
CA LYS A 159 10.74 -3.75 30.53
C LYS A 159 10.34 -3.50 29.09
N SER A 160 9.30 -2.71 28.87
CA SER A 160 8.78 -2.36 27.55
C SER A 160 9.77 -1.48 26.79
N PRO A 161 9.75 -1.51 25.44
CA PRO A 161 10.55 -0.61 24.64
C PRO A 161 10.27 0.86 24.96
N ILE A 162 11.35 1.62 25.10
CA ILE A 162 11.30 3.07 25.32
C ILE A 162 11.96 3.74 24.13
N ILE A 163 11.28 4.71 23.55
CA ILE A 163 11.84 5.60 22.52
C ILE A 163 12.11 6.94 23.19
N PHE A 164 13.37 7.21 23.48
CA PHE A 164 13.81 8.45 24.09
C PHE A 164 14.19 9.48 23.02
N CYS A 165 13.51 10.62 23.03
CA CYS A 165 13.75 11.74 22.14
C CYS A 165 14.04 13.01 22.95
N GLU A 166 15.27 13.53 22.84
CA GLU A 166 15.65 14.76 23.53
C GLU A 166 14.89 16.00 23.02
N GLN A 167 14.32 15.91 21.81
CA GLN A 167 13.57 16.99 21.19
C GLN A 167 12.08 16.90 21.55
N ASN A 168 11.67 17.63 22.58
CA ASN A 168 10.24 17.86 22.88
C ASN A 168 9.69 18.89 21.91
N SER A 169 9.39 18.46 20.67
CA SER A 169 9.02 19.30 19.54
C SER A 169 8.08 18.59 18.58
N LEU A 170 7.46 19.36 17.68
CA LEU A 170 6.64 18.85 16.60
C LEU A 170 7.41 17.85 15.70
N MET A 171 8.68 18.13 15.42
CA MET A 171 9.51 17.26 14.59
C MET A 171 9.87 15.98 15.33
N GLY A 172 10.22 16.06 16.62
CA GLY A 172 10.45 14.90 17.49
C GLY A 172 9.22 13.98 17.55
N ALA A 173 8.02 14.56 17.76
CA ALA A 173 6.76 13.82 17.75
C ALA A 173 6.56 13.03 16.46
N LYS A 174 6.69 13.69 15.30
CA LYS A 174 6.52 13.06 13.98
C LYS A 174 7.59 11.99 13.70
N TYR A 175 8.81 12.19 14.17
CA TYR A 175 9.90 11.24 13.97
C TYR A 175 9.70 9.97 14.81
N VAL A 176 9.40 10.10 16.10
CA VAL A 176 9.18 8.98 17.03
C VAL A 176 7.97 8.15 16.59
N ALA A 177 6.88 8.79 16.18
CA ALA A 177 5.70 8.09 15.68
C ALA A 177 6.02 7.22 14.46
N GLN A 178 6.87 7.69 13.55
CA GLN A 178 7.31 6.91 12.39
C GLN A 178 8.25 5.77 12.78
N LEU A 179 9.10 5.99 13.79
CA LEU A 179 10.06 5.00 14.27
C LEU A 179 9.33 3.75 14.81
N ILE A 180 8.22 3.94 15.54
CA ILE A 180 7.38 2.85 16.05
C ILE A 180 6.97 1.88 14.94
N PHE A 181 6.62 2.40 13.77
CA PHE A 181 6.19 1.59 12.62
C PHE A 181 7.30 1.29 11.60
N GLY A 182 8.55 1.72 11.87
CA GLY A 182 9.65 1.52 10.93
C GLY A 182 9.55 2.35 9.65
N GLY A 183 8.90 3.50 9.69
CA GLY A 183 8.91 4.48 8.59
C GLY A 183 10.22 5.25 8.50
N VAL A 184 10.96 5.31 9.59
CA VAL A 184 12.34 5.81 9.69
C VAL A 184 13.19 4.80 10.45
N ALA A 185 14.52 4.94 10.32
CA ALA A 185 15.49 4.09 10.99
C ALA A 185 16.24 4.88 12.07
N THR A 186 16.74 4.21 13.12
CA THR A 186 17.72 4.77 14.04
C THR A 186 18.78 3.76 14.40
N LYS A 187 19.98 4.26 14.69
CA LYS A 187 21.11 3.55 15.28
C LYS A 187 21.75 4.40 16.37
N ASP A 188 21.01 5.41 16.83
CA ASP A 188 21.51 6.36 17.79
C ASP A 188 21.58 5.71 19.18
N VAL A 189 22.57 6.13 19.96
CA VAL A 189 22.86 5.64 21.30
C VAL A 189 22.91 6.79 22.29
N LEU A 190 22.71 6.49 23.58
CA LEU A 190 22.83 7.46 24.66
C LEU A 190 24.22 8.10 24.66
N LYS A 191 24.27 9.43 24.66
CA LYS A 191 25.52 10.23 24.69
C LYS A 191 26.06 10.43 26.11
N LYS A 192 25.23 10.18 27.12
CA LYS A 192 25.56 10.26 28.55
C LYS A 192 24.77 9.23 29.31
N SER A 193 25.23 8.84 30.50
CA SER A 193 24.49 7.97 31.40
C SER A 193 23.41 8.77 32.12
N HIS A 194 22.23 8.18 32.25
CA HIS A 194 21.07 8.75 32.94
C HIS A 194 20.75 8.01 34.23
N SER A 195 21.15 6.74 34.35
CA SER A 195 21.00 5.89 35.51
C SER A 195 21.96 4.70 35.44
N PRO A 196 22.06 3.84 36.48
CA PRO A 196 22.80 2.58 36.40
C PRO A 196 22.29 1.64 35.29
N VAL A 197 21.01 1.75 34.90
CA VAL A 197 20.39 0.94 33.82
C VAL A 197 20.65 1.58 32.45
N TYR A 198 20.45 2.89 32.35
CA TYR A 198 20.58 3.61 31.07
C TYR A 198 21.94 4.32 30.96
N GLN A 199 22.95 3.56 30.58
CA GLN A 199 24.34 4.06 30.48
C GLN A 199 24.65 4.58 29.06
N VAL A 200 25.69 5.41 28.99
CA VAL A 200 26.24 5.88 27.71
C VAL A 200 26.54 4.72 26.78
N GLY A 201 26.23 4.88 25.50
CA GLY A 201 26.45 3.87 24.46
C GLY A 201 25.31 2.87 24.28
N LEU A 202 24.28 2.86 25.15
CA LEU A 202 23.09 2.03 24.97
C LEU A 202 22.16 2.60 23.89
N GLY A 203 21.60 1.72 23.07
CA GLY A 203 20.64 2.02 22.03
C GLY A 203 20.45 0.85 21.10
N ASP A 204 19.20 0.53 20.82
CA ASP A 204 18.81 -0.55 19.90
C ASP A 204 18.65 -0.02 18.47
N VAL A 205 19.06 -0.82 17.50
CA VAL A 205 18.97 -0.47 16.08
C VAL A 205 17.57 -0.77 15.53
N ILE A 206 16.92 0.23 14.97
CA ILE A 206 15.67 0.06 14.24
C ILE A 206 15.89 0.21 12.75
N LYS A 207 15.49 -0.79 11.97
CA LYS A 207 15.56 -0.76 10.52
C LYS A 207 14.30 -0.14 9.94
N LYS A 208 14.45 0.60 8.85
CA LYS A 208 13.30 1.06 8.05
C LYS A 208 12.68 -0.13 7.32
N ILE A 209 11.38 -0.35 7.50
CA ILE A 209 10.61 -1.43 6.86
C ILE A 209 9.37 -0.93 6.14
N ARG A 210 9.02 0.35 6.29
CA ARG A 210 7.86 1.00 5.63
C ARG A 210 8.26 2.34 5.05
N LEU A 211 7.40 2.89 4.18
CA LEU A 211 7.55 4.27 3.72
C LEU A 211 7.44 5.23 4.91
N GLY A 212 8.29 6.25 4.92
CA GLY A 212 8.15 7.37 5.85
C GLY A 212 7.22 8.44 5.29
N TYR A 213 6.96 9.45 6.09
CA TYR A 213 6.18 10.64 5.72
C TYR A 213 7.00 11.89 6.04
N THR A 214 7.10 12.81 5.09
CA THR A 214 7.81 14.07 5.30
C THR A 214 7.14 15.23 4.57
N ASP A 215 7.48 16.44 4.97
CA ASP A 215 7.12 17.63 4.22
C ASP A 215 7.93 17.64 2.90
N PRO A 216 7.30 17.97 1.76
CA PRO A 216 8.00 18.04 0.46
C PRO A 216 9.23 18.96 0.48
N THR A 217 9.19 20.05 1.22
CA THR A 217 10.29 21.02 1.35
C THR A 217 11.55 20.41 1.99
N ALA A 218 11.39 19.42 2.87
CA ALA A 218 12.51 18.68 3.45
C ALA A 218 13.31 17.87 2.39
N LEU A 219 12.69 17.60 1.24
CA LEU A 219 13.32 16.94 0.07
C LEU A 219 13.57 17.93 -1.08
N THR A 220 13.59 19.24 -0.79
CA THR A 220 13.80 20.30 -1.78
C THR A 220 12.78 20.29 -2.93
N ILE A 221 11.55 19.85 -2.66
CA ILE A 221 10.47 19.84 -3.63
C ILE A 221 9.57 21.06 -3.39
N ASP A 222 9.32 21.81 -4.47
CA ASP A 222 8.37 22.91 -4.45
C ASP A 222 6.95 22.37 -4.27
N THR A 223 6.30 22.81 -3.20
CA THR A 223 4.91 22.43 -2.88
C THR A 223 3.91 22.93 -3.93
N LEU A 224 4.22 24.01 -4.65
CA LEU A 224 3.36 24.52 -5.73
C LEU A 224 3.24 23.51 -6.88
N CYS A 225 4.32 22.77 -7.20
CA CYS A 225 4.25 21.69 -8.18
C CYS A 225 3.28 20.59 -7.76
N LEU A 226 3.23 20.24 -6.49
CA LEU A 226 2.30 19.23 -5.98
C LEU A 226 0.86 19.72 -5.94
N GLN A 227 0.63 21.03 -5.74
CA GLN A 227 -0.72 21.62 -5.79
C GLN A 227 -1.33 21.56 -7.20
N GLN A 228 -0.52 21.53 -8.26
CA GLN A 228 -1.03 21.32 -9.62
C GLN A 228 -1.75 19.98 -9.78
N ILE A 229 -1.38 18.97 -8.99
CA ILE A 229 -2.08 17.68 -8.97
C ILE A 229 -3.54 17.86 -8.56
N ASP A 230 -3.79 18.70 -7.53
CA ASP A 230 -5.15 19.00 -7.07
C ASP A 230 -5.98 19.60 -8.22
N THR A 231 -5.42 20.57 -8.93
CA THR A 231 -6.08 21.24 -10.07
C THR A 231 -6.41 20.25 -11.20
N ILE A 232 -5.46 19.41 -11.57
CA ILE A 232 -5.63 18.43 -12.66
C ILE A 232 -6.70 17.38 -12.26
N ALA A 233 -6.64 16.86 -11.04
CA ALA A 233 -7.59 15.85 -10.58
C ALA A 233 -9.02 16.40 -10.48
N LEU A 234 -9.19 17.60 -9.92
CA LEU A 234 -10.49 18.25 -9.82
C LEU A 234 -11.06 18.63 -11.19
N GLU A 235 -10.22 19.08 -12.11
CA GLU A 235 -10.65 19.41 -13.48
C GLU A 235 -11.10 18.15 -14.24
N ALA A 236 -10.38 17.02 -14.12
CA ALA A 236 -10.80 15.75 -14.70
C ALA A 236 -12.17 15.29 -14.21
N ILE A 237 -12.44 15.47 -12.90
CA ILE A 237 -13.73 15.15 -12.29
C ILE A 237 -14.82 16.13 -12.79
N ARG A 238 -14.53 17.43 -12.86
CA ARG A 238 -15.43 18.44 -13.38
C ARG A 238 -15.83 18.20 -14.83
N GLN A 239 -14.88 17.80 -15.64
CA GLN A 239 -15.13 17.42 -17.06
C GLN A 239 -15.76 16.04 -17.24
N LYS A 240 -16.06 15.33 -16.16
CA LYS A 240 -16.59 13.96 -16.17
C LYS A 240 -15.71 12.96 -16.91
N ALA A 241 -14.39 13.17 -16.90
CA ALA A 241 -13.42 12.21 -17.43
C ALA A 241 -13.26 11.00 -16.49
N THR A 242 -13.36 11.23 -15.18
CA THR A 242 -13.40 10.20 -14.13
C THR A 242 -14.20 10.71 -12.94
N PRO A 243 -14.95 9.85 -12.21
CA PRO A 243 -15.64 10.28 -10.99
C PRO A 243 -14.71 10.49 -9.80
N SER A 244 -13.55 9.84 -9.79
CA SER A 244 -12.59 9.92 -8.68
C SER A 244 -11.15 9.67 -9.10
N ALA A 245 -10.21 10.06 -8.22
CA ALA A 245 -8.81 9.73 -8.34
C ALA A 245 -8.16 9.63 -6.96
N VAL A 246 -7.18 8.76 -6.81
CA VAL A 246 -6.25 8.73 -5.67
C VAL A 246 -4.84 8.90 -6.21
N VAL A 247 -4.09 9.86 -5.64
CA VAL A 247 -2.73 10.16 -6.07
C VAL A 247 -1.78 10.04 -4.89
N LEU A 248 -0.76 9.22 -5.05
CA LEU A 248 0.35 9.03 -4.11
C LEU A 248 1.66 9.41 -4.78
N VAL A 249 2.45 10.29 -4.16
CA VAL A 249 3.81 10.60 -4.59
C VAL A 249 4.80 10.23 -3.49
N VAL A 250 5.78 9.43 -3.86
CA VAL A 250 6.87 8.96 -2.98
C VAL A 250 8.20 9.35 -3.58
N LYS A 251 9.07 9.97 -2.79
CA LYS A 251 10.45 10.26 -3.15
C LYS A 251 11.40 9.81 -2.03
N ASP A 252 12.46 9.14 -2.41
CA ASP A 252 13.49 8.63 -1.47
C ASP A 252 12.90 7.82 -0.30
N GLY A 253 11.84 7.02 -0.60
CA GLY A 253 11.11 6.23 0.38
C GLY A 253 10.27 7.05 1.36
N GLN A 254 9.98 8.32 1.07
CA GLN A 254 9.14 9.22 1.84
C GLN A 254 7.87 9.60 1.05
N VAL A 255 6.72 9.45 1.66
CA VAL A 255 5.45 9.94 1.12
C VAL A 255 5.42 11.46 1.31
N ILE A 256 5.34 12.18 0.21
CA ILE A 256 5.28 13.64 0.17
C ILE A 256 3.92 14.18 -0.27
N TYR A 257 3.09 13.31 -0.86
CA TYR A 257 1.74 13.64 -1.25
C TYR A 257 0.89 12.37 -1.25
N ASN A 258 -0.32 12.43 -0.68
CA ASN A 258 -1.28 11.33 -0.70
C ASN A 258 -2.68 11.90 -0.49
N LYS A 259 -3.47 11.98 -1.57
CA LYS A 259 -4.82 12.54 -1.55
C LYS A 259 -5.80 11.73 -2.40
N ALA A 260 -7.05 11.72 -1.97
CA ALA A 260 -8.20 11.23 -2.70
C ALA A 260 -9.08 12.39 -3.17
N PHE A 261 -9.66 12.26 -4.35
CA PHE A 261 -10.51 13.25 -5.00
C PHE A 261 -11.81 12.61 -5.49
N GLY A 262 -12.91 13.35 -5.42
CA GLY A 262 -14.20 12.95 -5.98
C GLY A 262 -14.90 11.87 -5.19
N ALA A 263 -15.65 11.03 -5.89
CA ALA A 263 -16.53 10.02 -5.31
C ALA A 263 -16.51 8.72 -6.15
N HIS A 264 -16.96 7.61 -5.58
CA HIS A 264 -17.04 6.31 -6.25
C HIS A 264 -17.83 6.36 -7.56
N THR A 265 -18.89 7.17 -7.57
CA THR A 265 -19.69 7.53 -8.74
C THR A 265 -20.05 9.00 -8.64
N TYR A 266 -20.45 9.64 -9.74
CA TYR A 266 -20.90 11.02 -9.71
C TYR A 266 -22.11 11.19 -8.77
N GLY A 267 -21.94 12.01 -7.72
CA GLY A 267 -22.93 12.20 -6.65
C GLY A 267 -23.02 11.08 -5.61
N GLY A 268 -22.10 10.11 -5.67
CA GLY A 268 -22.02 9.00 -4.73
C GLY A 268 -21.15 9.28 -3.50
N LYS A 269 -20.72 8.20 -2.84
CA LYS A 269 -19.86 8.22 -1.65
C LYS A 269 -18.48 8.79 -1.99
N SER A 270 -17.98 9.68 -1.13
CA SER A 270 -16.65 10.26 -1.27
C SER A 270 -15.55 9.20 -1.26
N THR A 271 -14.58 9.33 -2.16
CA THR A 271 -13.42 8.46 -2.26
C THR A 271 -12.44 8.70 -1.13
N LYS A 272 -11.85 7.63 -0.63
CA LYS A 272 -10.82 7.63 0.40
C LYS A 272 -9.49 7.15 -0.18
N ILE A 273 -8.39 7.53 0.48
CA ILE A 273 -7.02 7.13 0.06
C ILE A 273 -6.77 5.62 0.17
N ASP A 274 -7.61 4.92 0.91
CA ASP A 274 -7.55 3.49 1.16
C ASP A 274 -8.66 2.69 0.43
N ASP A 275 -9.40 3.29 -0.49
CA ASP A 275 -10.34 2.58 -1.34
C ASP A 275 -9.62 1.64 -2.33
N ILE A 276 -10.32 0.60 -2.74
CA ILE A 276 -9.82 -0.46 -3.62
C ILE A 276 -10.19 -0.11 -5.07
N TYR A 277 -9.19 -0.08 -5.93
CA TYR A 277 -9.34 0.21 -7.36
C TYR A 277 -9.02 -1.01 -8.21
N ASP A 278 -9.76 -1.19 -9.30
CA ASP A 278 -9.38 -2.10 -10.38
C ASP A 278 -8.14 -1.54 -11.10
N LEU A 279 -7.07 -2.32 -11.09
CA LEU A 279 -5.82 -1.96 -11.72
C LEU A 279 -5.84 -2.12 -13.24
N ALA A 280 -6.89 -2.72 -13.81
CA ALA A 280 -7.01 -3.01 -15.23
C ALA A 280 -5.68 -3.56 -15.79
N SER A 281 -5.14 -2.96 -16.85
CA SER A 281 -3.91 -3.45 -17.48
C SER A 281 -2.63 -3.27 -16.67
N VAL A 282 -2.62 -2.50 -15.58
CA VAL A 282 -1.50 -2.50 -14.63
C VAL A 282 -1.30 -3.89 -14.02
N THR A 283 -2.33 -4.73 -13.99
CA THR A 283 -2.26 -6.17 -13.63
C THR A 283 -1.19 -6.93 -14.43
N LYS A 284 -0.96 -6.59 -15.69
CA LYS A 284 0.08 -7.21 -16.53
C LYS A 284 1.48 -7.07 -15.91
N ILE A 285 1.74 -5.92 -15.28
CA ILE A 285 3.02 -5.62 -14.60
C ILE A 285 2.99 -6.08 -13.14
N ALA A 286 1.94 -5.70 -12.41
CA ALA A 286 1.83 -5.97 -10.97
C ALA A 286 1.57 -7.46 -10.64
N ALA A 287 1.20 -8.27 -11.62
CA ALA A 287 0.89 -9.69 -11.45
C ALA A 287 1.69 -10.56 -12.45
N THR A 288 1.29 -10.57 -13.72
CA THR A 288 1.78 -11.52 -14.71
C THR A 288 3.30 -11.44 -14.88
N THR A 289 3.85 -10.22 -15.01
CA THR A 289 5.30 -10.03 -15.18
C THR A 289 6.08 -10.48 -13.94
N LEU A 290 5.60 -10.15 -12.73
CA LEU A 290 6.24 -10.60 -11.48
C LEU A 290 6.28 -12.13 -11.39
N ALA A 291 5.17 -12.80 -11.73
CA ALA A 291 5.12 -14.27 -11.71
C ALA A 291 6.13 -14.88 -12.69
N VAL A 292 6.22 -14.35 -13.93
CA VAL A 292 7.20 -14.80 -14.92
C VAL A 292 8.63 -14.59 -14.43
N MET A 293 8.95 -13.40 -13.89
CA MET A 293 10.28 -13.10 -13.34
C MET A 293 10.67 -14.11 -12.27
N ARG A 294 9.75 -14.41 -11.33
CA ARG A 294 10.00 -15.38 -10.27
C ARG A 294 10.19 -16.80 -10.79
N LEU A 295 9.44 -17.19 -11.81
CA LEU A 295 9.59 -18.52 -12.41
C LEU A 295 10.86 -18.65 -13.26
N ILE A 296 11.36 -17.54 -13.83
CA ILE A 296 12.68 -17.49 -14.47
C ILE A 296 13.80 -17.66 -13.43
N GLU A 297 13.73 -16.92 -12.30
CA GLU A 297 14.69 -17.10 -11.19
C GLU A 297 14.73 -18.56 -10.69
N LYS A 298 13.58 -19.24 -10.68
CA LYS A 298 13.46 -20.64 -10.30
C LYS A 298 13.80 -21.60 -11.45
N GLU A 299 14.31 -21.12 -12.57
CA GLU A 299 14.67 -21.90 -13.77
C GLU A 299 13.49 -22.73 -14.35
N LYS A 300 12.24 -22.31 -14.07
CA LYS A 300 11.02 -22.99 -14.53
C LYS A 300 10.54 -22.48 -15.89
N ILE A 301 10.85 -21.22 -16.23
CA ILE A 301 10.50 -20.58 -17.51
C ILE A 301 11.76 -20.12 -18.22
N ASN A 302 11.87 -20.47 -19.51
CA ASN A 302 12.86 -19.93 -20.43
C ASN A 302 12.16 -18.97 -21.40
N LEU A 303 12.59 -17.71 -21.45
CA LEU A 303 12.00 -16.68 -22.32
C LEU A 303 12.05 -17.04 -23.81
N ASN A 304 13.04 -17.79 -24.24
CA ASN A 304 13.23 -18.16 -25.64
C ASN A 304 12.54 -19.48 -26.02
N ALA A 305 11.97 -20.18 -25.04
CA ALA A 305 11.25 -21.42 -25.30
C ALA A 305 9.90 -21.15 -25.99
N PRO A 306 9.49 -22.01 -26.93
CA PRO A 306 8.22 -21.88 -27.62
C PRO A 306 7.06 -22.29 -26.71
N LEU A 307 5.90 -21.68 -26.93
CA LEU A 307 4.68 -21.83 -26.15
C LEU A 307 4.22 -23.31 -26.03
N LYS A 308 4.43 -24.11 -27.10
CA LYS A 308 4.12 -25.55 -27.11
C LYS A 308 4.83 -26.37 -26.02
N ASN A 309 5.93 -25.86 -25.45
CA ASN A 309 6.66 -26.54 -24.40
C ASN A 309 5.93 -26.45 -23.06
N TYR A 310 5.10 -25.43 -22.89
CA TYR A 310 4.37 -25.18 -21.66
C TYR A 310 2.87 -25.51 -21.81
N ILE A 311 2.23 -25.10 -22.89
CA ILE A 311 0.79 -25.28 -23.11
C ILE A 311 0.57 -26.33 -24.21
N GLY A 312 0.25 -27.58 -23.81
CA GLY A 312 0.09 -28.70 -24.72
C GLY A 312 -0.94 -28.46 -25.84
N ARG A 313 -2.05 -27.77 -25.55
CA ARG A 313 -3.13 -27.46 -26.51
C ARG A 313 -2.71 -26.52 -27.65
N THR A 314 -1.56 -25.89 -27.57
CA THR A 314 -1.03 -25.04 -28.66
C THR A 314 -0.33 -25.84 -29.76
N ARG A 315 0.00 -27.11 -29.51
CA ARG A 315 0.65 -28.00 -30.51
C ARG A 315 -0.23 -28.14 -31.73
N GLY A 316 0.38 -28.08 -32.92
CA GLY A 316 -0.36 -28.12 -34.18
C GLY A 316 -1.10 -26.84 -34.58
N THR A 317 -1.03 -25.80 -33.79
CA THR A 317 -1.61 -24.49 -34.10
C THR A 317 -0.54 -23.47 -34.53
N ASN A 318 -0.97 -22.35 -35.11
CA ASN A 318 -0.07 -21.23 -35.42
C ASN A 318 0.52 -20.55 -34.19
N LYS A 319 0.09 -20.90 -32.97
CA LYS A 319 0.62 -20.39 -31.69
C LYS A 319 1.79 -21.21 -31.16
N SER A 320 1.99 -22.41 -31.67
CA SER A 320 2.93 -23.40 -31.11
C SER A 320 4.38 -22.89 -30.99
N THR A 321 4.83 -22.06 -31.91
CA THR A 321 6.19 -21.56 -32.02
C THR A 321 6.39 -20.15 -31.42
N LEU A 322 5.34 -19.52 -30.89
CA LEU A 322 5.47 -18.23 -30.22
C LEU A 322 6.32 -18.40 -28.96
N THR A 323 7.29 -17.51 -28.76
CA THR A 323 8.14 -17.56 -27.57
C THR A 323 7.54 -16.77 -26.41
N ILE A 324 7.91 -17.14 -25.18
CA ILE A 324 7.52 -16.40 -23.99
C ILE A 324 7.96 -14.94 -24.10
N ARG A 325 9.17 -14.67 -24.62
CA ARG A 325 9.71 -13.34 -24.86
C ARG A 325 8.80 -12.51 -25.78
N GLU A 326 8.37 -13.05 -26.90
CA GLU A 326 7.51 -12.34 -27.83
C GLU A 326 6.14 -12.01 -27.23
N LEU A 327 5.59 -12.93 -26.42
CA LEU A 327 4.34 -12.70 -25.69
C LEU A 327 4.51 -11.56 -24.66
N MET A 328 5.57 -11.59 -23.87
CA MET A 328 5.85 -10.57 -22.85
C MET A 328 6.12 -9.19 -23.46
N LEU A 329 6.70 -9.13 -24.64
CA LEU A 329 6.99 -7.87 -25.37
C LEU A 329 5.86 -7.41 -26.28
N HIS A 330 4.72 -8.13 -26.32
CA HIS A 330 3.64 -7.89 -27.29
C HIS A 330 4.10 -7.90 -28.75
N GLN A 331 5.07 -8.77 -29.09
CA GLN A 331 5.67 -8.91 -30.41
C GLN A 331 5.33 -10.25 -31.08
N ALA A 332 4.43 -11.01 -30.48
CA ALA A 332 4.04 -12.35 -30.96
C ALA A 332 3.13 -12.35 -32.20
N GLY A 333 2.74 -11.19 -32.71
CA GLY A 333 1.82 -11.07 -33.85
C GLY A 333 0.37 -11.40 -33.51
N LEU A 334 0.01 -11.45 -32.23
CA LEU A 334 -1.37 -11.69 -31.79
C LEU A 334 -2.26 -10.47 -32.06
N ILE A 335 -3.55 -10.74 -32.34
CA ILE A 335 -4.56 -9.68 -32.41
C ILE A 335 -4.72 -9.00 -31.04
N PRO A 336 -5.14 -7.73 -30.97
CA PRO A 336 -5.23 -6.98 -29.71
C PRO A 336 -6.11 -7.67 -28.66
N TYR A 337 -7.30 -8.10 -29.03
CA TYR A 337 -8.26 -8.79 -28.14
C TYR A 337 -9.32 -9.53 -28.95
N ILE A 338 -10.03 -10.45 -28.30
CA ILE A 338 -11.23 -11.11 -28.82
C ILE A 338 -12.43 -10.62 -28.01
N PRO A 339 -13.44 -9.99 -28.64
CA PRO A 339 -14.63 -9.51 -27.94
C PRO A 339 -15.60 -10.67 -27.61
N PHE A 340 -15.21 -11.55 -26.68
CA PHE A 340 -16.00 -12.74 -26.30
C PHE A 340 -17.43 -12.39 -25.89
N TYR A 341 -17.61 -11.25 -25.19
CA TYR A 341 -18.92 -10.79 -24.73
C TYR A 341 -19.92 -10.53 -25.87
N LYS A 342 -19.46 -10.17 -27.07
CA LYS A 342 -20.33 -9.97 -28.23
C LYS A 342 -20.88 -11.27 -28.83
N LYS A 343 -20.32 -12.42 -28.44
CA LYS A 343 -20.66 -13.73 -28.98
C LYS A 343 -21.39 -14.60 -27.96
N LEU A 344 -21.70 -14.06 -26.79
CA LEU A 344 -22.49 -14.76 -25.77
C LEU A 344 -23.91 -15.03 -26.27
N VAL A 345 -24.35 -16.26 -26.11
CA VAL A 345 -25.73 -16.69 -26.34
C VAL A 345 -26.42 -16.96 -25.00
N PRO A 346 -27.76 -16.97 -24.94
CA PRO A 346 -28.49 -17.15 -23.69
C PRO A 346 -28.14 -18.40 -22.88
N THR A 347 -27.59 -19.43 -23.53
CA THR A 347 -27.12 -20.66 -22.89
C THR A 347 -25.72 -20.55 -22.24
N ASP A 348 -25.02 -19.44 -22.46
CA ASP A 348 -23.66 -19.23 -21.94
C ASP A 348 -23.66 -18.53 -20.57
N TYR A 349 -24.75 -17.87 -20.17
CA TYR A 349 -24.79 -17.09 -18.93
C TYR A 349 -26.18 -17.18 -18.23
N ALA A 350 -26.16 -16.87 -16.93
CA ALA A 350 -27.34 -16.72 -16.11
C ALA A 350 -27.19 -15.54 -15.13
N THR A 351 -28.31 -15.06 -14.61
CA THR A 351 -28.35 -13.99 -13.62
C THR A 351 -28.12 -14.49 -12.18
N THR A 352 -28.24 -15.79 -11.97
CA THR A 352 -28.04 -16.45 -10.66
C THR A 352 -27.08 -17.61 -10.81
N ALA A 353 -26.26 -17.84 -9.78
CA ALA A 353 -25.36 -19.00 -9.72
C ALA A 353 -26.15 -20.29 -9.55
N ASN A 354 -25.72 -21.36 -10.22
CA ASN A 354 -26.18 -22.74 -10.04
C ASN A 354 -25.10 -23.72 -10.52
N ASP A 355 -25.35 -25.02 -10.51
CA ASP A 355 -24.35 -26.06 -10.87
C ASP A 355 -23.77 -25.93 -12.29
N THR A 356 -24.50 -25.29 -13.21
CA THR A 356 -24.04 -25.02 -14.57
C THR A 356 -23.33 -23.69 -14.69
N PHE A 357 -23.81 -22.65 -14.02
CA PHE A 357 -23.34 -21.29 -14.12
C PHE A 357 -22.59 -20.90 -12.85
N THR A 358 -21.32 -21.31 -12.76
CA THR A 358 -20.47 -21.16 -11.56
C THR A 358 -19.45 -20.04 -11.67
N VAL A 359 -19.14 -19.55 -12.89
CA VAL A 359 -18.10 -18.55 -13.10
C VAL A 359 -18.70 -17.15 -12.96
N LYS A 360 -18.53 -16.57 -11.77
CA LYS A 360 -18.99 -15.20 -11.50
C LYS A 360 -18.15 -14.20 -12.30
N VAL A 361 -18.78 -13.39 -13.12
CA VAL A 361 -18.17 -12.27 -13.84
C VAL A 361 -18.43 -10.96 -13.10
N THR A 362 -19.66 -10.77 -12.64
CA THR A 362 -20.09 -9.67 -11.78
C THR A 362 -21.37 -10.06 -11.05
N ASP A 363 -21.95 -9.19 -10.26
CA ASP A 363 -23.27 -9.44 -9.65
C ASP A 363 -24.32 -9.65 -10.74
N HIS A 364 -25.12 -10.67 -10.52
CA HIS A 364 -26.19 -11.08 -11.46
C HIS A 364 -25.69 -11.43 -12.87
N PHE A 365 -24.41 -11.84 -13.00
CA PHE A 365 -23.89 -12.32 -14.28
C PHE A 365 -22.87 -13.43 -14.07
N TYR A 366 -23.28 -14.65 -14.42
CA TYR A 366 -22.50 -15.88 -14.24
C TYR A 366 -22.38 -16.62 -15.56
N LEU A 367 -21.13 -16.94 -15.97
CA LEU A 367 -20.89 -17.80 -17.12
C LEU A 367 -20.96 -19.28 -16.72
N ARG A 368 -21.30 -20.13 -17.71
CA ARG A 368 -21.22 -21.58 -17.53
C ARG A 368 -19.78 -22.02 -17.25
N LYS A 369 -19.64 -23.04 -16.40
CA LYS A 369 -18.35 -23.50 -15.86
C LYS A 369 -17.27 -23.79 -16.91
N ASN A 370 -17.65 -24.29 -18.08
CA ASN A 370 -16.72 -24.68 -19.13
C ASN A 370 -16.60 -23.64 -20.25
N TYR A 371 -17.11 -22.41 -20.09
CA TYR A 371 -17.07 -21.37 -21.13
C TYR A 371 -15.64 -21.06 -21.60
N LEU A 372 -14.68 -21.00 -20.69
CA LEU A 372 -13.25 -20.81 -21.00
C LEU A 372 -12.75 -21.91 -21.93
N GLU A 373 -13.02 -23.17 -21.61
CA GLU A 373 -12.51 -24.33 -22.34
C GLU A 373 -13.20 -24.52 -23.71
N ASP A 374 -14.53 -24.40 -23.73
CA ASP A 374 -15.32 -24.72 -24.92
C ASP A 374 -15.38 -23.56 -25.93
N VAL A 375 -15.25 -22.32 -25.47
CA VAL A 375 -15.45 -21.12 -26.32
C VAL A 375 -14.19 -20.27 -26.41
N MET A 376 -13.60 -19.87 -25.28
CA MET A 376 -12.51 -18.91 -25.32
C MET A 376 -11.23 -19.55 -25.88
N TRP A 377 -10.82 -20.70 -25.38
CA TRP A 377 -9.62 -21.39 -25.86
C TRP A 377 -9.66 -21.71 -27.36
N PRO A 378 -10.71 -22.32 -27.93
CA PRO A 378 -10.76 -22.56 -29.37
C PRO A 378 -10.68 -21.29 -30.21
N GLN A 379 -11.31 -20.17 -29.78
CA GLN A 379 -11.22 -18.91 -30.49
C GLN A 379 -9.80 -18.30 -30.40
N MET A 380 -9.14 -18.38 -29.25
CA MET A 380 -7.77 -17.92 -29.09
C MET A 380 -6.79 -18.71 -29.99
N LEU A 381 -6.90 -20.04 -30.00
CA LEU A 381 -6.04 -20.91 -30.81
C LEU A 381 -6.25 -20.71 -32.33
N LYS A 382 -7.49 -20.50 -32.77
CA LYS A 382 -7.84 -20.27 -34.17
C LYS A 382 -7.62 -18.84 -34.64
N SER A 383 -7.36 -17.89 -33.72
CA SER A 383 -7.19 -16.49 -34.09
C SER A 383 -6.02 -16.28 -35.08
N PRO A 384 -6.10 -15.33 -36.02
CA PRO A 384 -5.01 -15.07 -36.95
C PRO A 384 -3.77 -14.53 -36.21
N LEU A 385 -2.62 -14.66 -36.87
CA LEU A 385 -1.39 -13.98 -36.47
C LEU A 385 -1.03 -12.92 -37.51
N TYR A 386 -0.59 -11.77 -37.01
CA TYR A 386 0.10 -10.73 -37.78
C TYR A 386 1.60 -11.02 -37.87
N SER A 387 2.35 -10.11 -38.48
CA SER A 387 3.82 -10.23 -38.53
C SER A 387 4.41 -10.18 -37.12
N ARG A 388 5.22 -11.19 -36.78
CA ARG A 388 5.99 -11.27 -35.55
C ARG A 388 7.10 -10.22 -35.53
N GLY A 389 7.54 -9.82 -34.34
CA GLY A 389 8.60 -8.83 -34.13
C GLY A 389 8.09 -7.38 -34.11
N LYS A 390 6.87 -7.12 -34.59
CA LYS A 390 6.24 -5.78 -34.46
C LYS A 390 5.44 -5.69 -33.18
N TYR A 391 5.56 -4.58 -32.46
CA TYR A 391 4.77 -4.30 -31.27
C TYR A 391 3.30 -4.09 -31.62
N VAL A 392 2.46 -4.99 -31.10
CA VAL A 392 1.00 -4.89 -31.16
C VAL A 392 0.49 -5.28 -29.77
N TYR A 393 0.08 -4.29 -29.00
CA TYR A 393 -0.47 -4.53 -27.65
C TYR A 393 -1.62 -5.54 -27.71
N SER A 394 -1.50 -6.65 -27.00
CA SER A 394 -2.45 -7.76 -27.06
C SER A 394 -2.75 -8.33 -25.68
N ASP A 395 -4.02 -8.33 -25.28
CA ASP A 395 -4.48 -8.99 -24.07
C ASP A 395 -4.30 -10.51 -24.15
N LEU A 396 -4.41 -11.08 -25.35
CA LEU A 396 -4.22 -12.52 -25.56
C LEU A 396 -2.81 -12.98 -25.14
N SER A 397 -1.78 -12.11 -25.30
CA SER A 397 -0.45 -12.43 -24.83
C SER A 397 -0.45 -12.83 -23.35
N MET A 398 -1.12 -12.03 -22.52
CA MET A 398 -1.17 -12.26 -21.07
C MET A 398 -2.09 -13.42 -20.69
N ASN A 399 -3.12 -13.70 -21.48
CA ASN A 399 -3.95 -14.90 -21.30
C ASN A 399 -3.13 -16.18 -21.50
N TYR A 400 -2.28 -16.23 -22.54
CA TYR A 400 -1.35 -17.35 -22.72
C TYR A 400 -0.31 -17.43 -21.60
N ILE A 401 0.26 -16.31 -21.20
CA ILE A 401 1.25 -16.27 -20.11
C ILE A 401 0.63 -16.70 -18.77
N LYS A 402 -0.60 -16.31 -18.47
CA LYS A 402 -1.34 -16.80 -17.29
C LYS A 402 -1.38 -18.32 -17.25
N GLU A 403 -1.73 -18.96 -18.36
CA GLU A 403 -1.78 -20.43 -18.46
C GLU A 403 -0.39 -21.03 -18.26
N VAL A 404 0.66 -20.47 -18.90
CA VAL A 404 2.05 -20.92 -18.68
C VAL A 404 2.42 -20.88 -17.20
N ILE A 405 2.06 -19.80 -16.49
CA ILE A 405 2.35 -19.65 -15.06
C ILE A 405 1.65 -20.75 -14.26
N GLU A 406 0.37 -21.00 -14.56
CA GLU A 406 -0.44 -22.01 -13.85
C GLU A 406 0.06 -23.44 -14.12
N ASP A 407 0.35 -23.77 -15.36
CA ASP A 407 0.90 -25.08 -15.74
C ASP A 407 2.26 -25.36 -15.09
N VAL A 408 3.16 -24.35 -15.09
CA VAL A 408 4.53 -24.49 -14.58
C VAL A 408 4.58 -24.46 -13.05
N SER A 409 3.73 -23.66 -12.41
CA SER A 409 3.72 -23.51 -10.95
C SER A 409 2.83 -24.53 -10.24
N GLY A 410 1.87 -25.13 -10.95
CA GLY A 410 0.83 -25.98 -10.39
C GLY A 410 -0.17 -25.22 -9.50
N LYS A 411 -0.18 -23.88 -9.59
CA LYS A 411 -1.06 -23.00 -8.79
C LYS A 411 -1.79 -22.01 -9.68
N ARG A 412 -3.03 -21.68 -9.35
CA ARG A 412 -3.72 -20.55 -9.97
C ARG A 412 -2.90 -19.26 -9.77
N LEU A 413 -2.93 -18.37 -10.75
CA LEU A 413 -2.17 -17.12 -10.77
C LEU A 413 -2.39 -16.27 -9.50
N ASP A 414 -3.64 -16.13 -9.05
CA ASP A 414 -4.00 -15.39 -7.84
C ASP A 414 -3.34 -15.97 -6.58
N LYS A 415 -3.35 -17.30 -6.42
CA LYS A 415 -2.74 -18.00 -5.28
C LYS A 415 -1.21 -17.98 -5.34
N TYR A 416 -0.66 -18.10 -6.56
CA TYR A 416 0.79 -18.01 -6.78
C TYR A 416 1.32 -16.62 -6.35
N LEU A 417 0.70 -15.55 -6.84
CA LEU A 417 1.11 -14.18 -6.52
C LEU A 417 0.91 -13.83 -5.04
N THR A 418 -0.19 -14.25 -4.45
CA THR A 418 -0.44 -14.04 -3.02
C THR A 418 0.67 -14.68 -2.19
N SER A 419 1.05 -15.93 -2.48
CA SER A 419 2.05 -16.65 -1.69
C SER A 419 3.49 -16.20 -1.96
N GLU A 420 3.84 -15.82 -3.20
CA GLU A 420 5.22 -15.49 -3.59
C GLU A 420 5.56 -13.99 -3.42
N PHE A 421 4.55 -13.11 -3.49
CA PHE A 421 4.77 -11.66 -3.48
C PHE A 421 3.90 -10.90 -2.48
N TYR A 422 2.56 -10.99 -2.60
CA TYR A 422 1.72 -10.04 -1.89
C TYR A 422 1.77 -10.24 -0.37
N GLN A 423 1.68 -11.48 0.08
CA GLN A 423 1.77 -11.79 1.50
C GLN A 423 3.17 -11.53 2.09
N PRO A 424 4.30 -11.99 1.50
CA PRO A 424 5.63 -11.68 2.00
C PRO A 424 5.96 -10.18 2.03
N LEU A 425 5.43 -9.41 1.09
CA LEU A 425 5.61 -7.95 1.02
C LEU A 425 4.60 -7.17 1.89
N GLY A 426 3.68 -7.86 2.58
CA GLY A 426 2.66 -7.21 3.39
C GLY A 426 1.62 -6.43 2.57
N MET A 427 1.42 -6.76 1.30
CA MET A 427 0.47 -6.08 0.39
C MET A 427 -0.96 -6.58 0.61
N LYS A 428 -1.51 -6.29 1.79
CA LYS A 428 -2.81 -6.82 2.24
C LYS A 428 -4.02 -6.22 1.50
N ARG A 429 -3.81 -5.12 0.78
CA ARG A 429 -4.87 -4.44 0.00
C ARG A 429 -4.74 -4.68 -1.51
N THR A 430 -3.94 -5.67 -1.91
CA THR A 430 -3.76 -6.10 -3.29
C THR A 430 -4.23 -7.54 -3.43
N SER A 431 -5.25 -7.77 -4.26
CA SER A 431 -5.80 -9.11 -4.47
C SER A 431 -6.46 -9.23 -5.84
N PHE A 432 -6.68 -10.45 -6.28
CA PHE A 432 -7.71 -10.78 -7.26
C PHE A 432 -9.05 -10.94 -6.54
N ASN A 433 -10.16 -10.82 -7.27
CA ASN A 433 -11.51 -10.98 -6.73
C ASN A 433 -11.73 -10.17 -5.43
N PRO A 434 -11.60 -8.83 -5.46
CA PRO A 434 -11.59 -8.01 -4.24
C PRO A 434 -12.85 -8.18 -3.39
N ARG A 435 -13.97 -8.59 -3.97
CA ARG A 435 -15.23 -8.83 -3.25
C ARG A 435 -15.21 -10.04 -2.30
N GLU A 436 -14.21 -10.92 -2.46
CA GLU A 436 -13.98 -12.03 -1.52
C GLU A 436 -13.23 -11.56 -0.27
N HIS A 437 -12.60 -10.37 -0.30
CA HIS A 437 -11.66 -9.90 0.70
C HIS A 437 -12.04 -8.55 1.34
N PHE A 438 -12.79 -7.70 0.62
CA PHE A 438 -13.11 -6.33 1.02
C PHE A 438 -14.60 -6.08 1.02
N ASN A 439 -15.04 -5.17 1.91
CA ASN A 439 -16.42 -4.69 1.89
C ASN A 439 -16.69 -4.00 0.53
N PRO A 440 -17.81 -4.28 -0.16
CA PRO A 440 -18.19 -3.62 -1.39
C PRO A 440 -18.12 -2.08 -1.33
N ASP A 441 -18.41 -1.50 -0.17
CA ASP A 441 -18.32 -0.07 0.06
C ASP A 441 -16.89 0.51 -0.03
N GLN A 442 -15.87 -0.32 -0.01
CA GLN A 442 -14.46 0.07 -0.17
C GLN A 442 -13.97 -0.09 -1.60
N ILE A 443 -14.78 -0.69 -2.48
CA ILE A 443 -14.40 -0.97 -3.86
C ILE A 443 -14.98 0.11 -4.76
N VAL A 444 -14.10 0.82 -5.45
CA VAL A 444 -14.51 1.81 -6.44
C VAL A 444 -14.98 1.09 -7.71
N PRO A 445 -16.18 1.37 -8.23
CA PRO A 445 -16.67 0.74 -9.44
C PRO A 445 -15.75 1.01 -10.65
N THR A 446 -15.43 -0.03 -11.40
CA THR A 446 -14.67 0.09 -12.65
C THR A 446 -15.50 0.80 -13.74
N GLU A 447 -16.79 0.44 -13.80
CA GLU A 447 -17.71 0.93 -14.82
C GLU A 447 -19.15 0.85 -14.31
N ASN A 448 -20.01 1.76 -14.78
CA ASN A 448 -21.46 1.60 -14.73
C ASN A 448 -21.94 1.08 -16.09
N ASP A 449 -22.04 -0.26 -16.22
CA ASP A 449 -22.50 -0.90 -17.44
C ASP A 449 -24.03 -0.84 -17.55
N THR A 450 -24.53 0.18 -18.22
CA THR A 450 -25.95 0.41 -18.43
C THR A 450 -26.52 -0.35 -19.64
N LEU A 451 -25.65 -0.93 -20.48
CA LEU A 451 -26.05 -1.51 -21.77
C LEU A 451 -26.15 -3.03 -21.71
N PHE A 452 -25.12 -3.71 -21.25
CA PHE A 452 -25.01 -5.17 -21.35
C PHE A 452 -25.34 -5.88 -20.04
N ARG A 453 -24.56 -5.61 -18.97
CA ARG A 453 -24.75 -6.27 -17.67
C ARG A 453 -25.74 -5.54 -16.76
N LYS A 454 -26.05 -4.28 -17.07
CA LYS A 454 -27.00 -3.40 -16.35
C LYS A 454 -26.71 -3.32 -14.85
N THR A 455 -25.44 -3.22 -14.49
CA THR A 455 -24.95 -3.16 -13.10
C THR A 455 -23.65 -2.38 -12.98
N LEU A 456 -23.35 -1.94 -11.75
CA LEU A 456 -22.02 -1.43 -11.42
C LEU A 456 -21.03 -2.60 -11.37
N LEU A 457 -19.90 -2.46 -12.06
CA LEU A 457 -18.84 -3.46 -12.04
C LEU A 457 -17.92 -3.17 -10.85
N LEU A 458 -17.96 -4.04 -9.84
CA LEU A 458 -17.17 -3.97 -8.62
C LEU A 458 -16.12 -5.08 -8.62
N GLY A 459 -14.93 -4.81 -9.15
CA GLY A 459 -13.77 -5.69 -9.10
C GLY A 459 -13.83 -6.93 -9.98
#